data_3d044af08ee7392329be891afd39cf9f
#
_entry.id   3d044af08ee7392329be891afd39cf9f
#
_cell.length_a   1.000
_cell.length_b   1.000
_cell.length_c   1.000
_cell.angle_alpha   90.00
_cell.angle_beta   90.00
_cell.angle_gamma   90.00
#
_symmetry.space_group_name_H-M   'P 1'
#
loop_
_entity.id
_entity.type
_entity.pdbx_description
1 polymer ?
#
loop_
_entity_poly.entity_id
_entity_poly.type
_entity_poly.pdbx_seq_one_letter_code
_entity_poly.pdbx_strand_id
1 'polypeptide(L)'
;MVFIATITLIMSISHYIKEIGRGTKGARSLSRAQACDLMGQVLDGKVSDLELGGFCIAMRFKGESAEELAGFLDATQQRLPVWPQAHKALPVVVIPSYNGSRKLANLTPLLAGLLAQQGLPVLVHGSHTEDKRLGTAEVWRQLGWTAIERPVALEPGDKVWMQTRHLLAPLDRLLQIRRQMGLRNPSHSIVKLLDPIHGSSTAQSGLVLASYTHPAYAQPMLQTLALRATSALLVRGTEGEAVAAPHREPVSTGVIAGEICFERSSLHSSQFASGTKISAPEQDLNAEQTARLTLDTLNGQQPVPAPIAQQLEQIQALHRAMQVTDAGAAASRAALQAYNRSPD
;
A
#
# COMPACT_ATOMS: atom_id res chain seq x y z
N MET A 1 49.84 2.75 1.27
CA MET A 1 48.36 2.61 1.46
C MET A 1 47.73 2.91 0.12
N VAL A 2 47.40 1.87 -0.66
CA VAL A 2 46.86 2.01 -2.03
C VAL A 2 45.35 2.15 -1.87
N PHE A 3 44.79 3.32 -2.19
CA PHE A 3 43.36 3.50 -2.32
C PHE A 3 42.92 2.79 -3.62
N ILE A 4 42.33 1.60 -3.49
CA ILE A 4 41.57 0.98 -4.57
C ILE A 4 40.25 1.73 -4.67
N ALA A 5 40.17 2.70 -5.56
CA ALA A 5 38.91 3.31 -5.96
C ALA A 5 38.09 2.22 -6.65
N THR A 6 37.03 1.74 -6.00
CA THR A 6 36.04 0.88 -6.62
C THR A 6 35.36 1.70 -7.71
N ILE A 7 35.74 1.49 -8.97
CA ILE A 7 35.04 2.06 -10.13
C ILE A 7 33.66 1.36 -10.16
N THR A 8 32.65 2.00 -9.59
CA THR A 8 31.27 1.57 -9.80
C THR A 8 30.97 1.75 -11.27
N LEU A 9 30.82 0.66 -12.00
CA LEU A 9 30.44 0.70 -13.42
C LEU A 9 29.03 1.31 -13.47
N ILE A 10 28.94 2.58 -13.90
CA ILE A 10 27.66 3.24 -14.11
C ILE A 10 27.06 2.63 -15.37
N MET A 11 26.04 1.80 -15.20
CA MET A 11 25.27 1.28 -16.33
C MET A 11 24.27 2.37 -16.74
N SER A 12 24.27 2.73 -18.03
CA SER A 12 23.38 3.78 -18.54
C SER A 12 22.00 3.27 -18.82
N ILE A 13 20.98 3.94 -18.23
CA ILE A 13 19.56 3.72 -18.51
C ILE A 13 19.03 4.62 -19.63
N SER A 14 19.92 5.31 -20.36
CA SER A 14 19.56 6.28 -21.43
C SER A 14 18.68 5.68 -22.51
N HIS A 15 18.90 4.41 -22.86
CA HIS A 15 18.08 3.71 -23.84
C HIS A 15 16.62 3.52 -23.39
N TYR A 16 16.38 3.27 -22.10
CA TYR A 16 15.03 3.24 -21.54
C TYR A 16 14.41 4.64 -21.50
N ILE A 17 15.18 5.65 -21.04
CA ILE A 17 14.73 7.04 -21.04
C ILE A 17 14.32 7.49 -22.43
N LYS A 18 15.07 7.08 -23.47
CA LYS A 18 14.73 7.37 -24.86
C LYS A 18 13.36 6.79 -25.27
N GLU A 19 12.97 5.60 -24.81
CA GLU A 19 11.67 5.02 -25.12
C GLU A 19 10.53 5.70 -24.36
N ILE A 20 10.67 5.89 -23.05
CA ILE A 20 9.62 6.47 -22.20
C ILE A 20 9.52 8.00 -22.30
N GLY A 21 10.56 8.69 -22.78
CA GLY A 21 10.69 10.15 -22.81
C GLY A 21 10.39 10.83 -24.13
N ARG A 22 9.84 10.13 -25.14
CA ARG A 22 9.57 10.68 -26.49
C ARG A 22 8.41 11.70 -26.56
N GLY A 23 7.96 12.21 -25.44
CA GLY A 23 6.81 13.11 -25.35
C GLY A 23 5.47 12.37 -25.39
N THR A 24 4.36 13.12 -25.26
CA THR A 24 3.02 12.57 -25.02
C THR A 24 2.50 11.64 -26.12
N LYS A 25 2.93 11.83 -27.37
CA LYS A 25 2.49 11.01 -28.52
C LYS A 25 3.50 9.92 -28.92
N GLY A 26 4.74 10.05 -28.50
CA GLY A 26 5.83 9.15 -28.91
C GLY A 26 6.33 8.22 -27.84
N ALA A 27 6.00 8.49 -26.58
CA ALA A 27 6.41 7.67 -25.45
C ALA A 27 5.85 6.24 -25.56
N ARG A 28 6.73 5.26 -25.30
CA ARG A 28 6.38 3.84 -25.35
C ARG A 28 6.53 3.24 -23.96
N SER A 29 5.65 2.31 -23.62
CA SER A 29 5.78 1.53 -22.39
C SER A 29 6.90 0.49 -22.53
N LEU A 30 7.62 0.28 -21.45
CA LEU A 30 8.59 -0.80 -21.33
C LEU A 30 7.86 -2.12 -21.08
N SER A 31 8.43 -3.23 -21.52
CA SER A 31 7.98 -4.55 -21.07
C SER A 31 8.27 -4.73 -19.57
N ARG A 32 7.61 -5.68 -18.92
CA ARG A 32 7.84 -6.01 -17.50
C ARG A 32 9.31 -6.32 -17.22
N ALA A 33 9.99 -7.07 -18.10
CA ALA A 33 11.41 -7.38 -17.94
C ALA A 33 12.31 -6.14 -18.04
N GLN A 34 12.05 -5.25 -19.01
CA GLN A 34 12.78 -3.99 -19.16
C GLN A 34 12.55 -3.06 -17.98
N ALA A 35 11.33 -2.96 -17.49
CA ALA A 35 10.99 -2.16 -16.31
C ALA A 35 11.65 -2.73 -15.05
N CYS A 36 11.71 -4.05 -14.90
CA CYS A 36 12.41 -4.71 -13.79
C CYS A 36 13.91 -4.41 -13.83
N ASP A 37 14.55 -4.49 -14.99
CA ASP A 37 15.98 -4.17 -15.14
C ASP A 37 16.25 -2.69 -14.83
N LEU A 38 15.49 -1.77 -15.43
CA LEU A 38 15.63 -0.33 -15.18
C LEU A 38 15.50 -0.01 -13.68
N MET A 39 14.43 -0.47 -13.03
CA MET A 39 14.21 -0.19 -11.62
C MET A 39 15.27 -0.87 -10.74
N GLY A 40 15.74 -2.05 -11.13
CA GLY A 40 16.85 -2.73 -10.49
C GLY A 40 18.12 -1.87 -10.48
N GLN A 41 18.50 -1.30 -11.62
CA GLN A 41 19.65 -0.40 -11.73
C GLN A 41 19.47 0.88 -10.88
N VAL A 42 18.27 1.45 -10.85
CA VAL A 42 17.92 2.61 -10.01
C VAL A 42 18.07 2.28 -8.52
N LEU A 43 17.50 1.17 -8.07
CA LEU A 43 17.55 0.75 -6.66
C LEU A 43 18.99 0.36 -6.23
N ASP A 44 19.79 -0.20 -7.14
CA ASP A 44 21.20 -0.53 -6.89
C ASP A 44 22.13 0.69 -6.92
N GLY A 45 21.61 1.89 -7.22
CA GLY A 45 22.42 3.10 -7.31
C GLY A 45 23.39 3.11 -8.48
N LYS A 46 23.10 2.36 -9.56
CA LYS A 46 23.95 2.22 -10.76
C LYS A 46 23.66 3.27 -11.83
N VAL A 47 22.80 4.24 -11.53
CA VAL A 47 22.42 5.31 -12.46
C VAL A 47 22.91 6.66 -11.95
N SER A 48 23.22 7.58 -12.88
CA SER A 48 23.59 8.96 -12.53
C SER A 48 22.35 9.75 -12.03
N ASP A 49 22.59 10.80 -11.26
CA ASP A 49 21.51 11.69 -10.80
C ASP A 49 20.76 12.34 -11.96
N LEU A 50 21.46 12.65 -13.08
CA LEU A 50 20.86 13.17 -14.31
C LEU A 50 19.88 12.16 -14.94
N GLU A 51 20.29 10.90 -15.06
CA GLU A 51 19.43 9.84 -15.59
C GLU A 51 18.26 9.55 -14.66
N LEU A 52 18.50 9.55 -13.34
CA LEU A 52 17.44 9.36 -12.33
C LEU A 52 16.39 10.47 -12.42
N GLY A 53 16.81 11.74 -12.53
CA GLY A 53 15.91 12.87 -12.76
C GLY A 53 15.15 12.74 -14.08
N GLY A 54 15.84 12.41 -15.17
CA GLY A 54 15.24 12.15 -16.49
C GLY A 54 14.19 11.05 -16.45
N PHE A 55 14.49 9.93 -15.79
CA PHE A 55 13.56 8.82 -15.57
C PHE A 55 12.31 9.27 -14.79
N CYS A 56 12.50 9.95 -13.65
CA CYS A 56 11.39 10.42 -12.83
C CYS A 56 10.45 11.35 -13.59
N ILE A 57 10.98 12.29 -14.35
CA ILE A 57 10.20 13.24 -15.15
C ILE A 57 9.50 12.54 -16.32
N ALA A 58 10.20 11.69 -17.08
CA ALA A 58 9.62 10.96 -18.19
C ALA A 58 8.43 10.11 -17.74
N MET A 59 8.58 9.35 -16.66
CA MET A 59 7.50 8.53 -16.09
C MET A 59 6.36 9.38 -15.52
N ARG A 60 6.65 10.56 -14.95
CA ARG A 60 5.60 11.48 -14.46
C ARG A 60 4.68 11.96 -15.57
N PHE A 61 5.22 12.24 -16.75
CA PHE A 61 4.43 12.68 -17.90
C PHE A 61 3.74 11.53 -18.64
N LYS A 62 4.41 10.40 -18.78
CA LYS A 62 3.88 9.24 -19.47
C LYS A 62 2.84 8.49 -18.62
N GLY A 63 3.06 8.36 -17.33
CA GLY A 63 2.38 7.43 -16.44
C GLY A 63 2.92 5.98 -16.56
N GLU A 64 2.77 5.20 -15.51
CA GLU A 64 3.15 3.78 -15.50
C GLU A 64 2.06 2.94 -16.18
N SER A 65 2.43 2.01 -17.07
CA SER A 65 1.57 0.91 -17.48
C SER A 65 1.54 -0.18 -16.40
N ALA A 66 0.57 -1.09 -16.45
CA ALA A 66 0.49 -2.21 -15.53
C ALA A 66 1.73 -3.12 -15.61
N GLU A 67 2.24 -3.37 -16.82
CA GLU A 67 3.46 -4.14 -17.07
C GLU A 67 4.71 -3.46 -16.45
N GLU A 68 4.84 -2.14 -16.64
CA GLU A 68 5.94 -1.38 -16.06
C GLU A 68 5.87 -1.39 -14.53
N LEU A 69 4.69 -1.16 -13.96
CA LEU A 69 4.51 -1.17 -12.52
C LEU A 69 4.76 -2.57 -11.93
N ALA A 70 4.33 -3.64 -12.62
CA ALA A 70 4.66 -5.01 -12.23
C ALA A 70 6.18 -5.26 -12.25
N GLY A 71 6.89 -4.82 -13.29
CA GLY A 71 8.35 -4.93 -13.37
C GLY A 71 9.08 -4.14 -12.29
N PHE A 72 8.62 -2.93 -11.98
CA PHE A 72 9.16 -2.12 -10.87
C PHE A 72 8.97 -2.81 -9.52
N LEU A 73 7.80 -3.41 -9.30
CA LEU A 73 7.51 -4.19 -8.11
C LEU A 73 8.38 -5.47 -8.04
N ASP A 74 8.61 -6.15 -9.17
CA ASP A 74 9.50 -7.32 -9.22
C ASP A 74 10.93 -6.97 -8.79
N ALA A 75 11.49 -5.88 -9.35
CA ALA A 75 12.80 -5.39 -8.97
C ALA A 75 12.89 -5.00 -7.48
N THR A 76 11.83 -4.40 -6.96
CA THR A 76 11.74 -4.03 -5.55
C THR A 76 11.68 -5.27 -4.67
N GLN A 77 10.84 -6.24 -5.01
CA GLN A 77 10.66 -7.49 -4.28
C GLN A 77 11.95 -8.29 -4.14
N GLN A 78 12.76 -8.35 -5.21
CA GLN A 78 14.05 -9.04 -5.21
C GLN A 78 15.06 -8.47 -4.22
N ARG A 79 14.81 -7.28 -3.68
CA ARG A 79 15.71 -6.55 -2.76
C ARG A 79 15.13 -6.40 -1.35
N LEU A 80 13.93 -6.93 -1.12
CA LEU A 80 13.34 -6.90 0.21
C LEU A 80 13.98 -7.93 1.14
N PRO A 81 14.05 -7.65 2.44
CA PRO A 81 14.50 -8.63 3.41
C PRO A 81 13.48 -9.78 3.55
N VAL A 82 13.97 -10.95 3.90
CA VAL A 82 13.13 -12.11 4.22
C VAL A 82 12.50 -11.93 5.60
N TRP A 83 11.21 -12.21 5.72
CA TRP A 83 10.48 -12.16 6.98
C TRP A 83 10.57 -13.50 7.71
N PRO A 84 10.81 -13.49 9.05
CA PRO A 84 10.76 -14.69 9.86
C PRO A 84 9.36 -15.30 9.86
N GLN A 85 9.30 -16.63 9.96
CA GLN A 85 8.03 -17.33 10.07
C GLN A 85 7.43 -17.19 11.45
N ALA A 86 6.13 -16.86 11.53
CA ALA A 86 5.36 -16.92 12.76
C ALA A 86 5.03 -18.39 13.15
N HIS A 87 4.76 -18.64 14.43
CA HIS A 87 4.32 -19.95 14.90
C HIS A 87 2.97 -20.32 14.28
N LYS A 88 2.07 -19.33 14.16
CA LYS A 88 0.80 -19.48 13.46
C LYS A 88 0.83 -18.67 12.19
N ALA A 89 1.06 -19.33 11.07
CA ALA A 89 1.14 -18.71 9.75
C ALA A 89 -0.25 -18.24 9.27
N LEU A 90 -0.64 -17.03 9.62
CA LEU A 90 -1.82 -16.34 9.07
C LEU A 90 -1.38 -15.35 7.97
N PRO A 91 -2.26 -15.05 6.97
CA PRO A 91 -2.00 -13.95 6.06
C PRO A 91 -1.79 -12.65 6.83
N VAL A 92 -0.74 -11.88 6.48
CA VAL A 92 -0.46 -10.60 7.12
C VAL A 92 -1.21 -9.49 6.39
N VAL A 93 -1.99 -8.68 7.10
CA VAL A 93 -2.59 -7.49 6.51
C VAL A 93 -1.52 -6.41 6.37
N VAL A 94 -1.20 -6.07 5.13
CA VAL A 94 -0.18 -5.07 4.78
C VAL A 94 -0.85 -3.75 4.46
N ILE A 95 -0.53 -2.69 5.21
CA ILE A 95 -1.11 -1.35 5.05
C ILE A 95 -0.04 -0.35 4.62
N PRO A 96 0.08 -0.02 3.32
CA PRO A 96 0.94 1.05 2.86
C PRO A 96 0.41 2.42 3.32
N SER A 97 1.25 3.25 3.95
CA SER A 97 0.90 4.58 4.44
C SER A 97 1.97 5.61 4.07
N TYR A 98 1.72 6.40 3.03
CA TYR A 98 2.69 7.28 2.39
C TYR A 98 2.21 8.71 2.14
N ASN A 99 0.94 8.97 2.32
CA ASN A 99 0.38 10.29 2.04
C ASN A 99 0.16 11.11 3.31
N GLY A 100 -0.26 10.46 4.38
CA GLY A 100 -0.74 11.15 5.57
C GLY A 100 -2.06 11.88 5.31
N SER A 101 -2.64 12.46 6.36
CA SER A 101 -3.86 13.25 6.29
C SER A 101 -3.57 14.75 6.34
N ARG A 102 -4.43 15.54 5.72
CA ARG A 102 -4.32 17.00 5.68
C ARG A 102 -5.51 17.71 6.32
N LYS A 103 -6.71 17.23 6.04
CA LYS A 103 -7.99 17.82 6.48
C LYS A 103 -8.76 16.94 7.43
N LEU A 104 -8.47 15.64 7.42
CA LEU A 104 -9.17 14.63 8.20
C LEU A 104 -8.18 13.96 9.16
N ALA A 105 -8.70 13.33 10.21
CA ALA A 105 -7.89 12.47 11.07
C ALA A 105 -7.21 11.37 10.24
N ASN A 106 -5.95 11.05 10.54
CA ASN A 106 -5.29 9.89 9.96
C ASN A 106 -5.74 8.62 10.68
N LEU A 107 -6.77 7.97 10.14
CA LEU A 107 -7.39 6.79 10.73
C LEU A 107 -6.73 5.45 10.35
N THR A 108 -5.57 5.48 9.68
CA THR A 108 -4.77 4.28 9.40
C THR A 108 -4.41 3.51 10.69
N PRO A 109 -3.97 4.16 11.80
CA PRO A 109 -3.76 3.46 13.06
C PRO A 109 -5.03 2.85 13.64
N LEU A 110 -6.18 3.52 13.52
CA LEU A 110 -7.46 2.95 13.98
C LEU A 110 -7.77 1.64 13.26
N LEU A 111 -7.67 1.63 11.92
CA LEU A 111 -7.90 0.42 11.13
C LEU A 111 -6.93 -0.71 11.54
N ALA A 112 -5.64 -0.40 11.70
CA ALA A 112 -4.64 -1.35 12.16
C ALA A 112 -4.96 -1.93 13.55
N GLY A 113 -5.40 -1.08 14.48
CA GLY A 113 -5.81 -1.48 15.82
C GLY A 113 -7.03 -2.40 15.83
N LEU A 114 -8.07 -2.06 15.05
CA LEU A 114 -9.27 -2.88 14.91
C LEU A 114 -8.97 -4.26 14.32
N LEU A 115 -8.11 -4.33 13.29
CA LEU A 115 -7.67 -5.59 12.70
C LEU A 115 -6.92 -6.46 13.70
N ALA A 116 -5.99 -5.87 14.45
CA ALA A 116 -5.24 -6.57 15.49
C ALA A 116 -6.13 -7.10 16.62
N GLN A 117 -7.15 -6.32 17.07
CA GLN A 117 -8.15 -6.78 18.03
C GLN A 117 -8.95 -7.98 17.54
N GLN A 118 -9.10 -8.15 16.22
CA GLN A 118 -9.72 -9.31 15.59
C GLN A 118 -8.75 -10.49 15.39
N GLY A 119 -7.53 -10.40 15.93
CA GLY A 119 -6.53 -11.44 15.84
C GLY A 119 -5.78 -11.51 14.51
N LEU A 120 -5.88 -10.50 13.64
CA LEU A 120 -5.13 -10.45 12.40
C LEU A 120 -3.72 -9.86 12.64
N PRO A 121 -2.64 -10.45 12.09
CA PRO A 121 -1.34 -9.81 12.10
C PRO A 121 -1.32 -8.64 11.10
N VAL A 122 -0.79 -7.49 11.53
CA VAL A 122 -0.81 -6.25 10.74
C VAL A 122 0.59 -5.66 10.61
N LEU A 123 1.01 -5.42 9.38
CA LEU A 123 2.20 -4.65 9.05
C LEU A 123 1.78 -3.32 8.41
N VAL A 124 2.03 -2.22 9.08
CA VAL A 124 1.92 -0.89 8.47
C VAL A 124 3.32 -0.43 8.07
N HIS A 125 3.51 -0.08 6.80
CA HIS A 125 4.79 0.46 6.34
C HIS A 125 4.62 1.80 5.63
N GLY A 126 5.64 2.64 5.71
CA GLY A 126 5.50 3.95 5.11
C GLY A 126 6.70 4.88 5.29
N SER A 127 6.59 6.04 4.67
CA SER A 127 7.53 7.15 4.77
C SER A 127 6.78 8.46 4.79
N HIS A 128 7.30 9.42 5.55
CA HIS A 128 6.81 10.79 5.52
C HIS A 128 7.43 11.52 4.32
N THR A 129 6.64 11.79 3.30
CA THR A 129 7.08 12.42 2.05
C THR A 129 6.57 13.85 1.86
N GLU A 130 5.74 14.38 2.76
CA GLU A 130 5.08 15.68 2.65
C GLU A 130 4.87 16.34 4.02
N ASP A 131 5.63 17.38 4.32
CA ASP A 131 5.72 18.00 5.66
C ASP A 131 4.42 18.65 6.16
N LYS A 132 3.49 18.97 5.25
CA LYS A 132 2.20 19.61 5.58
C LYS A 132 1.08 18.60 5.92
N ARG A 133 1.42 17.33 6.10
CA ARG A 133 0.45 16.26 6.37
C ARG A 133 0.80 15.52 7.65
N LEU A 134 -0.20 15.10 8.38
CA LEU A 134 -0.03 14.24 9.55
C LEU A 134 0.24 12.81 9.10
N GLY A 135 1.48 12.35 9.29
CA GLY A 135 1.90 10.99 8.96
C GLY A 135 1.45 9.94 9.97
N THR A 136 1.25 8.71 9.52
CA THR A 136 0.89 7.59 10.39
C THR A 136 1.94 7.33 11.47
N ALA A 137 3.23 7.49 11.17
CA ALA A 137 4.33 7.33 12.13
C ALA A 137 4.21 8.25 13.36
N GLU A 138 3.69 9.47 13.17
CA GLU A 138 3.52 10.44 14.24
C GLU A 138 2.40 10.01 15.18
N VAL A 139 1.25 9.60 14.65
CA VAL A 139 0.13 9.08 15.43
C VAL A 139 0.52 7.77 16.11
N TRP A 140 1.23 6.87 15.41
CA TRP A 140 1.71 5.60 15.93
C TRP A 140 2.59 5.77 17.17
N ARG A 141 3.48 6.76 17.14
CA ARG A 141 4.35 7.13 18.28
C ARG A 141 3.54 7.65 19.47
N GLN A 142 2.51 8.49 19.22
CA GLN A 142 1.62 8.99 20.28
C GLN A 142 0.80 7.86 20.94
N LEU A 143 0.49 6.82 20.18
CA LEU A 143 -0.18 5.61 20.69
C LEU A 143 0.76 4.72 21.53
N GLY A 144 2.07 4.96 21.52
CA GLY A 144 3.05 4.11 22.16
C GLY A 144 3.17 2.72 21.55
N TRP A 145 2.77 2.56 20.27
CA TRP A 145 2.76 1.26 19.60
C TRP A 145 4.13 0.89 19.01
N THR A 146 4.37 -0.42 18.88
CA THR A 146 5.65 -0.96 18.45
C THR A 146 6.01 -0.52 17.03
N ALA A 147 7.20 0.08 16.89
CA ALA A 147 7.87 0.32 15.63
C ALA A 147 9.08 -0.61 15.53
N ILE A 148 9.30 -1.19 14.34
CA ILE A 148 10.39 -2.13 14.08
C ILE A 148 11.35 -1.59 13.02
N GLU A 149 12.63 -1.96 13.13
CA GLU A 149 13.69 -1.58 12.19
C GLU A 149 14.20 -2.75 11.35
N ARG A 150 13.73 -3.95 11.65
CA ARG A 150 14.02 -5.20 10.92
C ARG A 150 12.81 -6.12 10.94
N PRO A 151 12.67 -7.02 9.96
CA PRO A 151 11.60 -8.02 9.97
C PRO A 151 11.57 -8.84 11.25
N VAL A 152 10.35 -9.07 11.74
CA VAL A 152 10.05 -9.92 12.90
C VAL A 152 8.92 -10.89 12.53
N ALA A 153 8.82 -12.01 13.23
CA ALA A 153 7.65 -12.87 13.11
C ALA A 153 6.40 -12.08 13.57
N LEU A 154 5.32 -12.17 12.80
CA LEU A 154 4.05 -11.49 13.09
C LEU A 154 3.01 -12.52 13.50
N GLU A 155 2.74 -12.57 14.77
CA GLU A 155 1.75 -13.46 15.37
C GLU A 155 0.33 -12.86 15.30
N PRO A 156 -0.73 -13.68 15.47
CA PRO A 156 -2.10 -13.19 15.51
C PRO A 156 -2.29 -12.07 16.54
N GLY A 157 -2.83 -10.94 16.09
CA GLY A 157 -3.06 -9.76 16.93
C GLY A 157 -1.88 -8.79 17.01
N ASP A 158 -0.73 -9.13 16.44
CA ASP A 158 0.38 -8.20 16.32
C ASP A 158 0.04 -7.05 15.36
N LYS A 159 0.51 -5.87 15.71
CA LYS A 159 0.50 -4.71 14.82
C LYS A 159 1.83 -3.98 14.97
N VAL A 160 2.51 -3.77 13.85
CA VAL A 160 3.81 -3.10 13.83
C VAL A 160 3.87 -2.03 12.77
N TRP A 161 4.66 -1.00 13.05
CA TRP A 161 5.05 0.03 12.08
C TRP A 161 6.48 -0.20 11.62
N MET A 162 6.72 -0.11 10.30
CA MET A 162 8.07 -0.15 9.74
C MET A 162 8.27 1.01 8.76
N GLN A 163 9.29 1.82 8.99
CA GLN A 163 9.66 2.85 8.02
C GLN A 163 10.26 2.24 6.76
N THR A 164 9.97 2.82 5.59
CA THR A 164 10.47 2.33 4.30
C THR A 164 11.98 2.24 4.23
N ARG A 165 12.71 3.14 4.92
CA ARG A 165 14.18 3.10 4.99
C ARG A 165 14.71 1.81 5.63
N HIS A 166 13.96 1.22 6.58
CA HIS A 166 14.31 -0.05 7.23
C HIS A 166 13.83 -1.25 6.42
N LEU A 167 12.80 -1.06 5.61
CA LEU A 167 12.31 -2.08 4.68
C LEU A 167 13.21 -2.19 3.45
N LEU A 168 13.51 -1.04 2.81
CA LEU A 168 14.39 -0.94 1.64
C LEU A 168 14.90 0.51 1.48
N ALA A 169 16.09 0.79 1.97
CA ALA A 169 16.67 2.14 1.97
C ALA A 169 16.75 2.80 0.58
N PRO A 170 17.10 2.10 -0.52
CA PRO A 170 17.05 2.69 -1.87
C PRO A 170 15.66 3.13 -2.31
N LEU A 171 14.60 2.40 -1.93
CA LEU A 171 13.23 2.79 -2.24
C LEU A 171 12.82 4.05 -1.46
N ASP A 172 13.22 4.16 -0.19
CA ASP A 172 12.99 5.37 0.59
C ASP A 172 13.73 6.58 0.00
N ARG A 173 15.00 6.42 -0.43
CA ARG A 173 15.74 7.46 -1.15
C ARG A 173 14.97 7.94 -2.38
N LEU A 174 14.43 7.03 -3.17
CA LEU A 174 13.63 7.37 -4.37
C LEU A 174 12.34 8.13 -4.01
N LEU A 175 11.69 7.78 -2.91
CA LEU A 175 10.54 8.53 -2.38
C LEU A 175 10.92 9.96 -1.97
N GLN A 176 12.07 10.14 -1.29
CA GLN A 176 12.55 11.45 -0.81
C GLN A 176 12.96 12.38 -1.96
N ILE A 177 13.26 11.89 -3.16
CA ILE A 177 13.51 12.71 -4.35
C ILE A 177 12.35 13.67 -4.64
N ARG A 178 11.13 13.32 -4.25
CA ARG A 178 9.97 14.20 -4.32
C ARG A 178 10.21 15.56 -3.66
N ARG A 179 10.93 15.61 -2.53
CA ARG A 179 11.23 16.87 -1.82
C ARG A 179 12.12 17.79 -2.64
N GLN A 180 13.01 17.22 -3.45
CA GLN A 180 13.92 17.98 -4.31
C GLN A 180 13.25 18.37 -5.63
N MET A 181 12.49 17.47 -6.24
CA MET A 181 11.86 17.68 -7.54
C MET A 181 10.48 18.37 -7.47
N GLY A 182 9.84 18.39 -6.31
CA GLY A 182 8.46 18.86 -6.16
C GLY A 182 7.40 17.95 -6.79
N LEU A 183 7.79 16.82 -7.40
CA LEU A 183 6.93 15.94 -8.17
C LEU A 183 7.00 14.48 -7.66
N ARG A 184 5.87 13.79 -7.73
CA ARG A 184 5.83 12.34 -7.50
C ARG A 184 6.51 11.59 -8.65
N ASN A 185 7.16 10.50 -8.33
CA ASN A 185 7.84 9.59 -9.24
C ASN A 185 7.26 8.16 -9.07
N PRO A 186 7.70 7.15 -9.84
CA PRO A 186 7.17 5.79 -9.79
C PRO A 186 7.18 5.11 -8.42
N SER A 187 8.10 5.48 -7.51
CA SER A 187 8.13 4.90 -6.17
C SER A 187 6.80 5.08 -5.40
N HIS A 188 6.06 6.17 -5.69
CA HIS A 188 4.77 6.45 -5.06
C HIS A 188 3.65 5.50 -5.53
N SER A 189 3.79 4.91 -6.71
CA SER A 189 2.90 3.85 -7.20
C SER A 189 3.35 2.48 -6.68
N ILE A 190 4.65 2.22 -6.69
CA ILE A 190 5.25 0.97 -6.18
C ILE A 190 4.82 0.71 -4.73
N VAL A 191 5.06 1.67 -3.83
CA VAL A 191 4.81 1.48 -2.39
C VAL A 191 3.36 1.19 -2.05
N LYS A 192 2.40 1.57 -2.88
CA LYS A 192 0.98 1.33 -2.66
C LYS A 192 0.54 -0.11 -2.96
N LEU A 193 1.32 -0.83 -3.75
CA LEU A 193 1.07 -2.21 -4.15
C LEU A 193 2.13 -3.18 -3.61
N LEU A 194 3.08 -2.68 -2.82
CA LEU A 194 4.17 -3.47 -2.30
C LEU A 194 3.67 -4.43 -1.22
N ASP A 195 3.92 -5.72 -1.41
CA ASP A 195 3.76 -6.77 -0.41
C ASP A 195 5.14 -7.21 0.11
N PRO A 196 5.58 -6.71 1.26
CA PRO A 196 6.88 -7.11 1.82
C PRO A 196 6.93 -8.56 2.28
N ILE A 197 5.79 -9.18 2.53
CA ILE A 197 5.70 -10.57 3.02
C ILE A 197 5.85 -11.58 1.88
N HIS A 198 5.53 -11.16 0.64
CA HIS A 198 5.59 -12.03 -0.54
C HIS A 198 7.00 -12.57 -0.78
N GLY A 199 7.12 -13.88 -1.07
CA GLY A 199 8.41 -14.52 -1.36
C GLY A 199 9.25 -14.88 -0.12
N SER A 200 8.80 -14.61 1.10
CA SER A 200 9.33 -15.29 2.27
C SER A 200 9.08 -16.79 2.09
N SER A 201 10.04 -17.64 2.42
CA SER A 201 9.95 -19.12 2.30
C SER A 201 8.89 -19.74 3.20
N THR A 202 7.98 -18.94 3.70
CA THR A 202 6.99 -19.24 4.73
C THR A 202 5.61 -19.39 4.10
N ALA A 203 4.74 -20.15 4.75
CA ALA A 203 3.34 -20.26 4.39
C ALA A 203 2.54 -18.94 4.58
N GLN A 204 3.19 -17.86 5.07
CA GLN A 204 2.56 -16.56 5.21
C GLN A 204 2.57 -15.80 3.88
N SER A 205 1.44 -15.20 3.55
CA SER A 205 1.24 -14.31 2.40
C SER A 205 0.72 -12.96 2.86
N GLY A 206 0.94 -11.92 2.07
CA GLY A 206 0.39 -10.59 2.34
C GLY A 206 -1.02 -10.43 1.77
N LEU A 207 -1.88 -9.73 2.51
CA LEU A 207 -3.11 -9.12 2.01
C LEU A 207 -2.91 -7.61 1.97
N VAL A 208 -2.65 -7.06 0.80
CA VAL A 208 -2.29 -5.65 0.63
C VAL A 208 -3.53 -4.77 0.62
N LEU A 209 -3.60 -3.75 1.49
CA LEU A 209 -4.61 -2.71 1.42
C LEU A 209 -4.15 -1.62 0.45
N ALA A 210 -4.40 -1.83 -0.84
CA ALA A 210 -4.03 -0.88 -1.89
C ALA A 210 -5.03 0.27 -1.98
N SER A 211 -4.55 1.49 -2.27
CA SER A 211 -5.43 2.65 -2.36
C SER A 211 -5.16 3.54 -3.58
N TYR A 212 -6.21 4.07 -4.15
CA TYR A 212 -6.14 5.12 -5.17
C TYR A 212 -6.98 6.34 -4.75
N THR A 213 -6.66 7.51 -5.30
CA THR A 213 -7.40 8.76 -5.09
C THR A 213 -8.26 9.09 -6.31
N HIS A 214 -7.70 8.96 -7.52
CA HIS A 214 -8.39 9.22 -8.77
C HIS A 214 -8.83 7.92 -9.42
N PRO A 215 -10.08 7.81 -9.89
CA PRO A 215 -10.62 6.56 -10.47
C PRO A 215 -9.79 6.00 -11.63
N ALA A 216 -9.11 6.85 -12.41
CA ALA A 216 -8.24 6.43 -13.50
C ALA A 216 -7.10 5.49 -13.09
N TYR A 217 -6.71 5.47 -11.81
CA TYR A 217 -5.66 4.57 -11.30
C TYR A 217 -6.19 3.18 -10.92
N ALA A 218 -7.51 3.01 -10.72
CA ALA A 218 -8.07 1.75 -10.26
C ALA A 218 -7.77 0.59 -11.22
N GLN A 219 -8.07 0.76 -12.50
CA GLN A 219 -7.90 -0.28 -13.50
C GLN A 219 -6.42 -0.68 -13.74
N PRO A 220 -5.46 0.25 -13.91
CA PRO A 220 -4.04 -0.11 -13.98
C PRO A 220 -3.53 -0.83 -12.71
N MET A 221 -4.00 -0.44 -11.53
CA MET A 221 -3.62 -1.12 -10.29
C MET A 221 -4.18 -2.55 -10.22
N LEU A 222 -5.44 -2.77 -10.62
CA LEU A 222 -6.04 -4.13 -10.70
C LEU A 222 -5.27 -5.01 -11.69
N GLN A 223 -4.93 -4.49 -12.87
CA GLN A 223 -4.11 -5.21 -13.85
C GLN A 223 -2.74 -5.58 -13.29
N THR A 224 -2.11 -4.67 -12.54
CA THR A 224 -0.82 -4.94 -11.88
C THR A 224 -0.94 -6.04 -10.82
N LEU A 225 -2.01 -6.02 -10.00
CA LEU A 225 -2.28 -7.07 -9.02
C LEU A 225 -2.49 -8.42 -9.68
N ALA A 226 -3.21 -8.46 -10.81
CA ALA A 226 -3.42 -9.67 -11.61
C ALA A 226 -2.10 -10.22 -12.18
N LEU A 227 -1.27 -9.37 -12.80
CA LEU A 227 0.04 -9.75 -13.36
C LEU A 227 0.99 -10.33 -12.32
N ARG A 228 0.83 -9.96 -11.05
CA ARG A 228 1.68 -10.40 -9.94
C ARG A 228 1.03 -11.46 -9.05
N ALA A 229 -0.18 -11.90 -9.37
CA ALA A 229 -0.98 -12.79 -8.52
C ALA A 229 -1.05 -12.32 -7.05
N THR A 230 -1.15 -11.00 -6.83
CA THR A 230 -1.17 -10.40 -5.49
C THR A 230 -2.58 -10.43 -4.91
N SER A 231 -2.71 -10.79 -3.62
CA SER A 231 -3.96 -10.65 -2.89
C SER A 231 -4.08 -9.26 -2.28
N ALA A 232 -5.22 -8.59 -2.50
CA ALA A 232 -5.40 -7.21 -2.08
C ALA A 232 -6.87 -6.83 -1.85
N LEU A 233 -7.09 -5.82 -1.02
CA LEU A 233 -8.29 -5.00 -1.05
C LEU A 233 -7.91 -3.64 -1.66
N LEU A 234 -8.34 -3.40 -2.89
CA LEU A 234 -8.14 -2.10 -3.56
C LEU A 234 -9.28 -1.17 -3.20
N VAL A 235 -8.98 -0.04 -2.58
CA VAL A 235 -9.99 0.92 -2.10
C VAL A 235 -9.79 2.32 -2.66
N ARG A 236 -10.88 3.08 -2.79
CA ARG A 236 -10.78 4.52 -2.92
C ARG A 236 -10.45 5.11 -1.55
N GLY A 237 -9.16 5.39 -1.33
CA GLY A 237 -8.64 5.79 -0.03
C GLY A 237 -9.05 7.20 0.42
N THR A 238 -8.75 7.51 1.67
CA THR A 238 -8.95 8.81 2.29
C THR A 238 -7.68 9.62 2.20
N GLU A 239 -7.70 10.72 1.47
CA GLU A 239 -6.51 11.57 1.23
C GLU A 239 -5.28 10.81 0.70
N GLY A 240 -5.48 9.58 0.21
CA GLY A 240 -4.46 8.69 -0.32
C GLY A 240 -3.98 7.60 0.65
N GLU A 241 -4.48 7.58 1.88
CA GLU A 241 -4.34 6.47 2.82
C GLU A 241 -5.34 5.35 2.51
N ALA A 242 -5.01 4.11 2.87
CA ALA A 242 -5.80 2.93 2.55
C ALA A 242 -7.02 2.72 3.47
N VAL A 243 -7.34 3.68 4.33
CA VAL A 243 -8.51 3.65 5.21
C VAL A 243 -9.72 4.27 4.54
N ALA A 244 -10.90 3.69 4.76
CA ALA A 244 -12.16 4.23 4.26
C ALA A 244 -12.47 5.60 4.88
N ALA A 245 -13.06 6.50 4.08
CA ALA A 245 -13.47 7.81 4.57
C ALA A 245 -14.69 7.67 5.49
N PRO A 246 -14.67 8.27 6.70
CA PRO A 246 -15.75 8.10 7.67
C PRO A 246 -17.13 8.56 7.19
N HIS A 247 -17.16 9.46 6.21
CA HIS A 247 -18.36 10.14 5.71
C HIS A 247 -18.76 9.71 4.28
N ARG A 248 -18.12 8.67 3.74
CA ARG A 248 -18.36 8.23 2.36
C ARG A 248 -18.40 6.71 2.29
N GLU A 249 -19.36 6.20 1.52
CA GLU A 249 -19.44 4.78 1.19
C GLU A 249 -18.11 4.28 0.58
N PRO A 250 -17.55 3.18 1.08
CA PRO A 250 -16.31 2.64 0.55
C PRO A 250 -16.53 2.02 -0.83
N VAL A 251 -15.76 2.49 -1.82
CA VAL A 251 -15.63 1.82 -3.12
C VAL A 251 -14.42 0.91 -3.03
N SER A 252 -14.61 -0.38 -3.27
CA SER A 252 -13.58 -1.39 -3.06
C SER A 252 -13.68 -2.56 -4.03
N THR A 253 -12.54 -3.17 -4.33
CA THR A 253 -12.41 -4.41 -5.10
C THR A 253 -11.53 -5.38 -4.32
N GLY A 254 -12.08 -6.55 -3.98
CA GLY A 254 -11.34 -7.64 -3.35
C GLY A 254 -10.70 -8.54 -4.39
N VAL A 255 -9.42 -8.83 -4.19
CA VAL A 255 -8.60 -9.63 -5.11
C VAL A 255 -7.87 -10.71 -4.31
N ILE A 256 -7.90 -11.98 -4.77
CA ILE A 256 -7.11 -13.08 -4.21
C ILE A 256 -6.28 -13.68 -5.34
N ALA A 257 -4.97 -13.77 -5.12
CA ALA A 257 -4.02 -14.29 -6.11
C ALA A 257 -4.18 -13.68 -7.51
N GLY A 258 -4.47 -12.37 -7.57
CA GLY A 258 -4.67 -11.63 -8.82
C GLY A 258 -6.08 -11.74 -9.43
N GLU A 259 -6.96 -12.59 -8.90
CA GLU A 259 -8.34 -12.75 -9.37
C GLU A 259 -9.32 -11.90 -8.56
N ILE A 260 -10.21 -11.17 -9.24
CA ILE A 260 -11.26 -10.37 -8.60
C ILE A 260 -12.31 -11.30 -7.98
N CYS A 261 -12.52 -11.15 -6.67
CA CYS A 261 -13.50 -11.93 -5.90
C CYS A 261 -14.82 -11.17 -5.70
N PHE A 262 -14.73 -9.86 -5.50
CA PHE A 262 -15.89 -8.98 -5.40
C PHE A 262 -15.55 -7.54 -5.77
N GLU A 263 -16.61 -6.80 -6.14
CA GLU A 263 -16.54 -5.35 -6.39
C GLU A 263 -17.72 -4.67 -5.67
N ARG A 264 -17.44 -3.56 -4.97
CA ARG A 264 -18.46 -2.69 -4.41
C ARG A 264 -18.31 -1.30 -5.02
N SER A 265 -19.38 -0.86 -5.68
CA SER A 265 -19.49 0.47 -6.28
C SER A 265 -20.42 1.36 -5.48
N SER A 266 -20.26 2.68 -5.58
CA SER A 266 -21.10 3.67 -4.87
C SER A 266 -22.54 3.78 -5.38
N LEU A 267 -23.02 2.85 -6.22
CA LEU A 267 -24.34 2.93 -6.87
C LEU A 267 -25.53 2.59 -5.94
N HIS A 268 -25.30 2.23 -4.68
CA HIS A 268 -26.35 1.90 -3.71
C HIS A 268 -26.49 2.93 -2.58
N SER A 269 -26.14 4.19 -2.84
CA SER A 269 -25.99 5.25 -1.82
C SER A 269 -27.28 5.81 -1.21
N SER A 270 -28.46 5.21 -1.41
CA SER A 270 -29.72 5.77 -0.86
C SER A 270 -29.91 5.53 0.64
N GLN A 271 -29.15 4.65 1.28
CA GLN A 271 -29.32 4.30 2.70
C GLN A 271 -28.43 5.07 3.66
N PHE A 272 -27.31 5.64 3.19
CA PHE A 272 -26.35 6.35 4.06
C PHE A 272 -26.70 7.82 4.35
N ALA A 273 -27.83 8.31 3.88
CA ALA A 273 -28.24 9.72 4.06
C ALA A 273 -28.66 10.09 5.51
N SER A 274 -28.69 9.16 6.46
CA SER A 274 -29.17 9.39 7.82
C SER A 274 -28.24 8.89 8.95
N GLY A 275 -27.06 8.37 8.64
CA GLY A 275 -26.13 7.90 9.68
C GLY A 275 -25.29 9.05 10.22
N THR A 276 -25.37 9.26 11.50
CA THR A 276 -24.56 10.08 12.40
C THR A 276 -23.35 10.70 11.71
N LYS A 277 -23.43 11.99 11.34
CA LYS A 277 -22.24 12.77 11.08
C LYS A 277 -21.38 12.58 12.33
N ILE A 278 -20.33 11.75 12.23
CA ILE A 278 -19.26 11.90 13.17
C ILE A 278 -18.80 13.32 12.90
N SER A 279 -19.12 14.19 13.84
CA SER A 279 -18.52 15.51 13.92
C SER A 279 -17.03 15.29 14.19
N ALA A 280 -16.33 14.73 13.18
CA ALA A 280 -14.90 14.95 13.09
C ALA A 280 -14.82 16.48 12.97
N PRO A 281 -14.27 17.17 13.97
CA PRO A 281 -14.06 18.58 13.84
C PRO A 281 -13.31 18.78 12.52
N GLU A 282 -13.79 19.70 11.67
CA GLU A 282 -13.09 20.16 10.46
C GLU A 282 -11.76 20.88 10.83
N GLN A 283 -11.18 20.52 11.95
CA GLN A 283 -9.93 21.07 12.46
C GLN A 283 -8.83 20.09 12.14
N ASP A 284 -7.71 20.62 11.72
CA ASP A 284 -6.42 19.96 11.59
C ASP A 284 -6.07 19.18 12.89
N LEU A 285 -6.57 17.95 13.01
CA LEU A 285 -6.29 17.12 14.17
C LEU A 285 -4.79 16.81 14.16
N ASN A 286 -4.11 17.19 15.22
CA ASN A 286 -2.72 16.82 15.43
C ASN A 286 -2.57 15.33 15.81
N ALA A 287 -1.33 14.87 15.96
CA ALA A 287 -1.03 13.47 16.25
C ALA A 287 -1.64 12.99 17.58
N GLU A 288 -1.61 13.83 18.63
CA GLU A 288 -2.13 13.51 19.95
C GLU A 288 -3.67 13.36 19.94
N GLN A 289 -4.36 14.31 19.31
CA GLN A 289 -5.82 14.25 19.18
C GLN A 289 -6.28 13.06 18.36
N THR A 290 -5.56 12.75 17.26
CA THR A 290 -5.82 11.57 16.43
C THR A 290 -5.56 10.26 17.19
N ALA A 291 -4.51 10.21 17.99
CA ALA A 291 -4.21 9.06 18.84
C ALA A 291 -5.29 8.86 19.91
N ARG A 292 -5.75 9.94 20.56
CA ARG A 292 -6.84 9.88 21.53
C ARG A 292 -8.14 9.38 20.90
N LEU A 293 -8.54 9.94 19.76
CA LEU A 293 -9.70 9.46 19.00
C LEU A 293 -9.59 7.96 18.67
N THR A 294 -8.40 7.52 18.27
CA THR A 294 -8.11 6.12 17.97
C THR A 294 -8.31 5.25 19.23
N LEU A 295 -7.77 5.62 20.38
CA LEU A 295 -7.92 4.87 21.62
C LEU A 295 -9.36 4.85 22.12
N ASP A 296 -10.05 5.99 22.09
CA ASP A 296 -11.46 6.09 22.50
C ASP A 296 -12.34 5.15 21.67
N THR A 297 -12.08 5.07 20.36
CA THR A 297 -12.82 4.16 19.45
C THR A 297 -12.45 2.70 19.70
N LEU A 298 -11.17 2.36 19.88
CA LEU A 298 -10.74 0.99 20.16
C LEU A 298 -11.25 0.47 21.50
N ASN A 299 -11.44 1.35 22.49
CA ASN A 299 -11.98 1.04 23.81
C ASN A 299 -13.51 1.08 23.88
N GLY A 300 -14.21 1.31 22.74
CA GLY A 300 -15.66 1.36 22.68
C GLY A 300 -16.29 2.63 23.25
N GLN A 301 -15.50 3.65 23.58
CA GLN A 301 -15.98 4.95 24.08
C GLN A 301 -16.56 5.81 22.92
N GLN A 302 -16.14 5.52 21.71
CA GLN A 302 -16.64 6.10 20.47
C GLN A 302 -17.05 4.97 19.51
N PRO A 303 -18.10 5.14 18.71
CA PRO A 303 -18.49 4.13 17.73
C PRO A 303 -17.48 4.06 16.59
N VAL A 304 -17.21 2.86 16.08
CA VAL A 304 -16.45 2.68 14.83
C VAL A 304 -17.25 3.29 13.68
N PRO A 305 -16.66 4.17 12.85
CA PRO A 305 -17.37 4.69 11.68
C PRO A 305 -17.85 3.57 10.75
N ALA A 306 -19.11 3.60 10.34
CA ALA A 306 -19.72 2.54 9.53
C ALA A 306 -18.91 2.18 8.27
N PRO A 307 -18.34 3.13 7.49
CA PRO A 307 -17.48 2.77 6.36
C PRO A 307 -16.19 2.02 6.74
N ILE A 308 -15.64 2.30 7.93
CA ILE A 308 -14.46 1.58 8.44
C ILE A 308 -14.86 0.19 8.95
N ALA A 309 -16.01 0.05 9.62
CA ALA A 309 -16.55 -1.24 10.02
C ALA A 309 -16.79 -2.14 8.80
N GLN A 310 -17.37 -1.61 7.74
CA GLN A 310 -17.60 -2.32 6.48
C GLN A 310 -16.27 -2.71 5.80
N GLN A 311 -15.27 -1.83 5.81
CA GLN A 311 -13.92 -2.15 5.30
C GLN A 311 -13.28 -3.27 6.12
N LEU A 312 -13.45 -3.26 7.44
CA LEU A 312 -12.95 -4.32 8.34
C LEU A 312 -13.57 -5.68 7.97
N GLU A 313 -14.88 -5.75 7.76
CA GLU A 313 -15.58 -6.97 7.33
C GLU A 313 -15.05 -7.51 5.99
N GLN A 314 -14.78 -6.63 5.02
CA GLN A 314 -14.22 -6.99 3.72
C GLN A 314 -12.82 -7.59 3.87
N ILE A 315 -11.97 -6.97 4.70
CA ILE A 315 -10.62 -7.47 4.97
C ILE A 315 -10.69 -8.85 5.65
N GLN A 316 -11.55 -9.01 6.64
CA GLN A 316 -11.75 -10.30 7.31
C GLN A 316 -12.24 -11.39 6.36
N ALA A 317 -13.15 -11.06 5.44
CA ALA A 317 -13.66 -11.99 4.44
C ALA A 317 -12.54 -12.48 3.50
N LEU A 318 -11.72 -11.56 2.97
CA LEU A 318 -10.55 -11.91 2.16
C LEU A 318 -9.54 -12.72 2.96
N HIS A 319 -9.22 -12.28 4.18
CA HIS A 319 -8.26 -12.95 5.05
C HIS A 319 -8.69 -14.41 5.36
N ARG A 320 -9.98 -14.65 5.66
CA ARG A 320 -10.51 -16.02 5.84
C ARG A 320 -10.40 -16.84 4.55
N ALA A 321 -10.74 -16.24 3.41
CA ALA A 321 -10.68 -16.94 2.12
C ALA A 321 -9.26 -17.35 1.72
N MET A 322 -8.24 -16.56 2.10
CA MET A 322 -6.82 -16.89 1.88
C MET A 322 -6.31 -18.05 2.76
N GLN A 323 -7.00 -18.38 3.86
CA GLN A 323 -6.62 -19.49 4.77
C GLN A 323 -7.15 -20.84 4.33
N VAL A 324 -8.07 -20.87 3.38
CA VAL A 324 -8.68 -22.12 2.91
C VAL A 324 -7.76 -22.78 1.88
N THR A 325 -7.35 -24.02 2.14
CA THR A 325 -6.56 -24.82 1.22
C THR A 325 -7.31 -25.12 -0.09
N ASP A 326 -6.61 -25.52 -1.14
CA ASP A 326 -7.13 -25.68 -2.53
C ASP A 326 -8.47 -26.46 -2.62
N ALA A 327 -8.74 -27.41 -1.74
CA ALA A 327 -10.00 -28.15 -1.71
C ALA A 327 -11.22 -27.31 -1.29
N GLY A 328 -11.01 -26.24 -0.51
CA GLY A 328 -12.06 -25.31 -0.05
C GLY A 328 -12.13 -24.01 -0.85
N ALA A 329 -11.17 -23.75 -1.73
CA ALA A 329 -11.04 -22.48 -2.43
C ALA A 329 -12.27 -22.13 -3.30
N ALA A 330 -12.88 -23.12 -3.94
CA ALA A 330 -14.11 -22.92 -4.72
C ALA A 330 -15.30 -22.53 -3.84
N ALA A 331 -15.47 -23.15 -2.67
CA ALA A 331 -16.55 -22.83 -1.73
C ALA A 331 -16.36 -21.44 -1.11
N SER A 332 -15.12 -21.08 -0.78
CA SER A 332 -14.79 -19.76 -0.24
C SER A 332 -14.97 -18.63 -1.28
N ARG A 333 -14.62 -18.88 -2.54
CA ARG A 333 -14.91 -17.95 -3.66
C ARG A 333 -16.42 -17.79 -3.87
N ALA A 334 -17.19 -18.88 -3.79
CA ALA A 334 -18.65 -18.82 -3.87
C ALA A 334 -19.28 -18.04 -2.69
N ALA A 335 -18.73 -18.20 -1.47
CA ALA A 335 -19.16 -17.42 -0.30
C ALA A 335 -18.83 -15.92 -0.44
N LEU A 336 -17.68 -15.56 -0.98
CA LEU A 336 -17.32 -14.17 -1.31
C LEU A 336 -18.21 -13.58 -2.42
N GLN A 337 -18.58 -14.38 -3.42
CA GLN A 337 -19.52 -13.97 -4.46
C GLN A 337 -20.96 -13.84 -3.92
N ALA A 338 -21.37 -14.68 -2.96
CA ALA A 338 -22.65 -14.57 -2.27
C ALA A 338 -22.71 -13.29 -1.40
N TYR A 339 -21.61 -12.94 -0.71
CA TYR A 339 -21.47 -11.69 0.03
C TYR A 339 -21.69 -10.46 -0.87
N ASN A 340 -21.33 -10.55 -2.14
CA ASN A 340 -21.57 -9.50 -3.15
C ASN A 340 -23.04 -9.40 -3.59
N ARG A 341 -23.87 -10.42 -3.34
CA ARG A 341 -25.27 -10.50 -3.79
C ARG A 341 -26.27 -10.24 -2.67
N SER A 342 -25.84 -10.12 -1.42
CA SER A 342 -26.74 -9.76 -0.32
C SER A 342 -27.10 -8.28 -0.44
N PRO A 343 -28.36 -7.95 -0.74
CA PRO A 343 -28.85 -6.61 -0.57
C PRO A 343 -29.20 -6.43 0.91
N ASP A 344 -28.43 -5.66 1.64
CA ASP A 344 -28.81 -5.10 2.94
C ASP A 344 -28.59 -3.61 2.97
#